data_699283739100dab2f016a288d80bd675
#
_entry.id   699283739100dab2f016a288d80bd675
#
_cell.length_a   1.000
_cell.length_b   1.000
_cell.length_c   1.000
_cell.angle_alpha   90.00
_cell.angle_beta   90.00
_cell.angle_gamma   90.00
#
_symmetry.space_group_name_H-M   'P 1'
#
loop_
_entity.id
_entity.type
_entity.pdbx_description
1 polymer ?
#
loop_
_entity_poly.entity_id
_entity_poly.type
_entity_poly.pdbx_seq_one_letter_code
_entity_poly.pdbx_strand_id
1 'polypeptide(L)'
;FEQYSDSKKKEHKLRVYRQYDKAKFKKNVKKATKKIITEPRNASVKHKNGKFVVVKEKTGYTLNMDETFANFKKSVESGKSKAKLDVVKQKAKYTSKDMAQIKDVLGTYTTEYGGSPYGRKVNVANGASKINGSIVYPGETLSVYKTVSPFTKENGYALAGSYENGQTVQ
;
A
#
# COMPACT_ATOMS: atom_id res chain seq x y z
N PHE A 1 47.18 37.18 -14.19
CA PHE A 1 47.99 35.93 -14.29
C PHE A 1 49.44 36.12 -13.87
N GLU A 2 49.93 37.35 -13.80
CA GLU A 2 51.34 37.62 -13.42
C GLU A 2 51.63 37.78 -11.92
N GLN A 3 50.64 37.70 -11.08
CA GLN A 3 50.82 37.84 -9.60
C GLN A 3 51.10 36.54 -8.87
N TYR A 4 51.20 35.41 -9.54
CA TYR A 4 51.42 34.09 -8.91
C TYR A 4 52.83 33.52 -9.05
N SER A 5 53.81 34.34 -9.48
CA SER A 5 55.19 33.87 -9.63
C SER A 5 56.09 34.13 -8.40
N ASP A 6 55.54 34.62 -7.30
CA ASP A 6 56.33 34.80 -6.07
C ASP A 6 56.27 33.55 -5.19
N SER A 7 57.31 32.82 -5.31
CA SER A 7 57.61 31.47 -4.87
C SER A 7 57.77 31.29 -3.39
N LYS A 8 56.78 31.54 -2.61
CA LYS A 8 56.67 30.94 -1.28
C LYS A 8 55.54 29.90 -1.38
N LYS A 9 55.90 28.61 -1.39
CA LYS A 9 54.97 27.47 -1.33
C LYS A 9 54.04 27.61 -0.12
N LYS A 10 53.01 28.42 -0.25
CA LYS A 10 51.86 28.36 0.62
C LYS A 10 50.93 27.28 0.07
N GLU A 11 50.89 26.12 0.68
CA GLU A 11 49.89 25.11 0.38
C GLU A 11 48.51 25.73 0.61
N HIS A 12 47.83 26.05 -0.45
CA HIS A 12 46.44 26.49 -0.41
C HIS A 12 45.56 25.25 -0.29
N LYS A 13 45.12 24.91 0.91
CA LYS A 13 44.11 23.84 1.11
C LYS A 13 42.77 24.36 0.62
N LEU A 14 42.40 23.98 -0.58
CA LEU A 14 41.03 24.22 -1.08
C LEU A 14 40.06 23.35 -0.30
N ARG A 15 39.13 23.96 0.42
CA ARG A 15 38.00 23.27 1.03
C ARG A 15 36.84 23.25 0.04
N VAL A 16 36.50 22.07 -0.44
CA VAL A 16 35.30 21.88 -1.27
C VAL A 16 34.09 21.72 -0.36
N TYR A 17 33.21 22.69 -0.39
CA TYR A 17 31.91 22.60 0.31
C TYR A 17 30.88 21.94 -0.64
N ARG A 18 30.31 20.82 -0.18
CA ARG A 18 29.24 20.14 -0.91
C ARG A 18 27.90 20.47 -0.26
N GLN A 19 27.00 21.01 -1.04
CA GLN A 19 25.62 21.23 -0.63
C GLN A 19 24.73 20.12 -1.19
N TYR A 20 23.90 19.55 -0.34
CA TYR A 20 23.01 18.45 -0.68
C TYR A 20 21.54 18.88 -0.61
N ASP A 21 20.81 18.71 -1.69
CA ASP A 21 19.36 18.90 -1.72
C ASP A 21 18.67 17.63 -1.22
N LYS A 22 18.25 17.63 0.05
CA LYS A 22 17.57 16.50 0.68
C LYS A 22 16.20 16.22 0.04
N ALA A 23 15.50 17.24 -0.42
CA ALA A 23 14.19 17.06 -1.04
C ALA A 23 14.32 16.37 -2.40
N LYS A 24 15.23 16.83 -3.23
CA LYS A 24 15.56 16.23 -4.53
C LYS A 24 16.07 14.79 -4.38
N PHE A 25 16.92 14.55 -3.38
CA PHE A 25 17.38 13.20 -3.05
C PHE A 25 16.21 12.28 -2.71
N LYS A 26 15.33 12.69 -1.76
CA LYS A 26 14.14 11.90 -1.36
C LYS A 26 13.25 11.56 -2.56
N LYS A 27 13.00 12.54 -3.44
CA LYS A 27 12.20 12.35 -4.67
C LYS A 27 12.82 11.29 -5.59
N ASN A 28 14.12 11.40 -5.85
CA ASN A 28 14.83 10.49 -6.75
C ASN A 28 14.93 9.08 -6.18
N VAL A 29 15.24 8.93 -4.90
CA VAL A 29 15.30 7.63 -4.24
C VAL A 29 13.93 6.95 -4.24
N LYS A 30 12.85 7.66 -3.89
CA LYS A 30 11.48 7.11 -3.97
C LYS A 30 11.14 6.61 -5.39
N LYS A 31 11.51 7.36 -6.42
CA LYS A 31 11.29 6.95 -7.81
C LYS A 31 12.09 5.69 -8.16
N ALA A 32 13.35 5.63 -7.80
CA ALA A 32 14.25 4.50 -8.10
C ALA A 32 13.87 3.23 -7.33
N THR A 33 13.34 3.37 -6.12
CA THR A 33 13.02 2.24 -5.23
C THR A 33 11.55 1.81 -5.27
N LYS A 34 10.73 2.38 -6.15
CA LYS A 34 9.29 2.08 -6.24
C LYS A 34 8.96 0.58 -6.37
N LYS A 35 9.84 -0.20 -6.99
CA LYS A 35 9.68 -1.67 -7.13
C LYS A 35 10.15 -2.46 -5.91
N ILE A 36 10.96 -1.85 -5.05
CA ILE A 36 11.54 -2.50 -3.85
C ILE A 36 10.66 -2.23 -2.64
N ILE A 37 10.12 -1.01 -2.56
CA ILE A 37 9.22 -0.58 -1.49
C ILE A 37 7.85 -1.18 -1.73
N THR A 38 7.38 -1.96 -0.77
CA THR A 38 6.09 -2.64 -0.83
C THR A 38 5.38 -2.54 0.51
N GLU A 39 4.09 -2.26 0.48
CA GLU A 39 3.27 -2.31 1.69
C GLU A 39 3.11 -3.75 2.19
N PRO A 40 3.14 -3.96 3.51
CA PRO A 40 2.83 -5.27 4.08
C PRO A 40 1.36 -5.62 3.76
N ARG A 41 1.11 -6.88 3.48
CA ARG A 41 -0.24 -7.38 3.28
C ARG A 41 -0.57 -8.41 4.36
N ASN A 42 -1.67 -8.20 5.06
CA ASN A 42 -2.18 -9.13 6.06
C ASN A 42 -2.53 -10.49 5.43
N ALA A 43 -2.44 -11.54 6.21
CA ALA A 43 -3.05 -12.81 5.87
C ALA A 43 -4.56 -12.64 5.75
N SER A 44 -5.19 -13.47 4.95
CA SER A 44 -6.64 -13.49 4.76
C SER A 44 -7.15 -14.92 4.64
N VAL A 45 -8.46 -15.09 4.67
CA VAL A 45 -9.10 -16.40 4.51
C VAL A 45 -10.06 -16.35 3.33
N LYS A 46 -10.07 -17.43 2.55
CA LYS A 46 -11.07 -17.66 1.51
C LYS A 46 -11.86 -18.92 1.86
N HIS A 47 -13.17 -18.84 1.79
CA HIS A 47 -14.03 -20.02 1.91
C HIS A 47 -14.27 -20.59 0.50
N LYS A 48 -13.83 -21.83 0.28
CA LYS A 48 -13.99 -22.56 -1.00
C LYS A 48 -14.33 -24.02 -0.73
N ASN A 49 -15.35 -24.51 -1.42
CA ASN A 49 -15.76 -25.93 -1.35
C ASN A 49 -15.92 -26.43 0.10
N GLY A 50 -16.59 -25.64 0.94
CA GLY A 50 -16.82 -25.98 2.34
C GLY A 50 -15.59 -25.89 3.27
N LYS A 51 -14.45 -25.37 2.77
CA LYS A 51 -13.21 -25.27 3.56
C LYS A 51 -12.67 -23.84 3.59
N PHE A 52 -12.07 -23.48 4.71
CA PHE A 52 -11.34 -22.24 4.85
C PHE A 52 -9.89 -22.42 4.38
N VAL A 53 -9.49 -21.62 3.39
CA VAL A 53 -8.13 -21.62 2.82
C VAL A 53 -7.42 -20.35 3.22
N VAL A 54 -6.34 -20.47 3.98
CA VAL A 54 -5.53 -19.34 4.42
C VAL A 54 -4.67 -18.83 3.28
N VAL A 55 -4.75 -17.52 3.02
CA VAL A 55 -3.84 -16.80 2.12
C VAL A 55 -2.77 -16.13 2.97
N LYS A 56 -1.52 -16.49 2.76
CA LYS A 56 -0.38 -16.02 3.56
C LYS A 56 -0.21 -14.49 3.45
N GLU A 57 0.22 -13.92 4.56
CA GLU A 57 0.69 -12.55 4.64
C GLU A 57 1.91 -12.32 3.76
N LYS A 58 2.13 -11.05 3.42
CA LYS A 58 3.37 -10.61 2.77
C LYS A 58 4.05 -9.56 3.62
N THR A 59 5.35 -9.74 3.83
CA THR A 59 6.21 -8.72 4.43
C THR A 59 6.33 -7.54 3.48
N GLY A 60 6.17 -6.34 4.01
CA GLY A 60 6.46 -5.11 3.31
C GLY A 60 7.89 -4.63 3.56
N TYR A 61 8.31 -3.67 2.78
CA TYR A 61 9.62 -3.03 2.91
C TYR A 61 9.47 -1.52 2.74
N THR A 62 10.09 -0.76 3.63
CA THR A 62 10.18 0.69 3.54
C THR A 62 11.63 1.14 3.65
N LEU A 63 11.90 2.42 3.39
CA LEU A 63 13.22 3.01 3.58
C LEU A 63 13.22 3.92 4.80
N ASN A 64 14.20 3.74 5.67
CA ASN A 64 14.61 4.80 6.57
C ASN A 64 15.33 5.87 5.73
N MET A 65 14.58 6.89 5.35
CA MET A 65 15.04 7.88 4.40
C MET A 65 16.14 8.78 4.97
N ASP A 66 16.16 9.00 6.28
CA ASP A 66 17.17 9.84 6.93
C ASP A 66 18.50 9.10 7.03
N GLU A 67 18.49 7.83 7.41
CA GLU A 67 19.68 6.98 7.43
C GLU A 67 20.21 6.74 6.01
N THR A 68 19.32 6.51 5.05
CA THR A 68 19.71 6.38 3.63
C THR A 68 20.39 7.65 3.12
N PHE A 69 19.91 8.84 3.52
CA PHE A 69 20.55 10.10 3.16
C PHE A 69 21.90 10.30 3.85
N ALA A 70 22.03 9.90 5.11
CA ALA A 70 23.31 9.92 5.83
C ALA A 70 24.35 9.02 5.16
N ASN A 71 23.95 7.80 4.78
CA ASN A 71 24.81 6.86 4.05
C ASN A 71 25.22 7.40 2.68
N PHE A 72 24.32 8.08 1.98
CA PHE A 72 24.62 8.75 0.72
C PHE A 72 25.71 9.83 0.91
N LYS A 73 25.53 10.75 1.85
CA LYS A 73 26.54 11.79 2.14
C LYS A 73 27.92 11.19 2.43
N LYS A 74 27.96 10.23 3.35
CA LYS A 74 29.18 9.52 3.75
C LYS A 74 29.88 8.85 2.57
N SER A 75 29.11 8.26 1.65
CA SER A 75 29.66 7.64 0.44
C SER A 75 30.24 8.67 -0.52
N VAL A 76 29.55 9.78 -0.76
CA VAL A 76 30.04 10.87 -1.62
C VAL A 76 31.30 11.52 -1.04
N GLU A 77 31.33 11.76 0.28
CA GLU A 77 32.50 12.35 0.97
C GLU A 77 33.72 11.44 0.93
N SER A 78 33.51 10.12 0.95
CA SER A 78 34.58 9.12 0.83
C SER A 78 34.92 8.73 -0.63
N GLY A 79 34.37 9.41 -1.63
CA GLY A 79 34.65 9.15 -3.04
C GLY A 79 34.04 7.86 -3.58
N LYS A 80 33.10 7.23 -2.86
CA LYS A 80 32.47 5.99 -3.30
C LYS A 80 31.33 6.27 -4.28
N SER A 81 31.22 5.44 -5.31
CA SER A 81 30.16 5.51 -6.32
C SER A 81 28.84 4.83 -5.92
N LYS A 82 28.81 4.11 -4.78
CA LYS A 82 27.66 3.37 -4.27
C LYS A 82 27.36 3.77 -2.84
N ALA A 83 26.07 3.96 -2.52
CA ALA A 83 25.60 4.20 -1.17
C ALA A 83 24.60 3.09 -0.76
N LYS A 84 24.64 2.69 0.50
CA LYS A 84 23.75 1.68 1.06
C LYS A 84 22.37 2.30 1.32
N LEU A 85 21.32 1.65 0.84
CA LEU A 85 19.93 1.94 1.23
C LEU A 85 19.65 1.30 2.59
N ASP A 86 19.03 2.03 3.50
CA ASP A 86 18.57 1.46 4.77
C ASP A 86 17.13 0.97 4.61
N VAL A 87 16.99 -0.32 4.30
CA VAL A 87 15.71 -0.98 4.04
C VAL A 87 15.20 -1.60 5.33
N VAL A 88 14.01 -1.19 5.74
CA VAL A 88 13.33 -1.67 6.95
C VAL A 88 12.20 -2.61 6.56
N LYS A 89 12.18 -3.81 7.17
CA LYS A 89 11.09 -4.77 7.02
C LYS A 89 9.86 -4.32 7.81
N GLN A 90 8.70 -4.33 7.17
CA GLN A 90 7.40 -4.11 7.80
C GLN A 90 6.64 -5.43 7.86
N LYS A 91 6.38 -5.90 9.07
CA LYS A 91 5.57 -7.11 9.27
C LYS A 91 4.10 -6.79 9.04
N ALA A 92 3.36 -7.76 8.51
CA ALA A 92 1.91 -7.70 8.49
C ALA A 92 1.36 -7.67 9.92
N LYS A 93 0.27 -6.96 10.14
CA LYS A 93 -0.41 -6.88 11.44
C LYS A 93 -1.02 -8.24 11.81
N TYR A 94 -1.60 -8.93 10.82
CA TYR A 94 -2.26 -10.21 10.98
C TYR A 94 -1.59 -11.28 10.13
N THR A 95 -1.33 -12.42 10.74
CA THR A 95 -0.52 -13.51 10.19
C THR A 95 -1.39 -14.70 9.78
N SER A 96 -0.79 -15.62 9.06
CA SER A 96 -1.42 -16.91 8.73
C SER A 96 -1.81 -17.72 9.96
N LYS A 97 -1.09 -17.54 11.09
CA LYS A 97 -1.42 -18.18 12.37
C LYS A 97 -2.75 -17.66 12.93
N ASP A 98 -2.97 -16.35 12.80
CA ASP A 98 -4.24 -15.73 13.25
C ASP A 98 -5.40 -16.24 12.39
N MET A 99 -5.19 -16.32 11.07
CA MET A 99 -6.20 -16.80 10.12
C MET A 99 -6.53 -18.28 10.28
N ALA A 100 -5.58 -19.09 10.72
CA ALA A 100 -5.80 -20.53 10.95
C ALA A 100 -6.78 -20.83 12.08
N GLN A 101 -7.13 -19.82 12.87
CA GLN A 101 -8.16 -19.96 13.93
C GLN A 101 -9.59 -19.93 13.37
N ILE A 102 -9.79 -19.45 12.13
CA ILE A 102 -11.10 -19.42 11.48
C ILE A 102 -11.38 -20.80 10.88
N LYS A 103 -12.26 -21.57 11.53
CA LYS A 103 -12.55 -22.97 11.18
C LYS A 103 -14.02 -23.25 10.93
N ASP A 104 -14.91 -22.48 11.54
CA ASP A 104 -16.31 -22.81 11.62
C ASP A 104 -17.17 -21.82 10.83
N VAL A 105 -18.20 -22.33 10.15
CA VAL A 105 -19.25 -21.54 9.53
C VAL A 105 -20.34 -21.31 10.59
N LEU A 106 -20.46 -20.08 11.07
CA LEU A 106 -21.42 -19.73 12.12
C LEU A 106 -22.86 -19.54 11.59
N GLY A 107 -23.00 -19.24 10.32
CA GLY A 107 -24.30 -19.05 9.70
C GLY A 107 -24.22 -18.98 8.19
N THR A 108 -25.30 -19.33 7.54
CA THR A 108 -25.46 -19.21 6.08
C THR A 108 -26.88 -18.71 5.78
N TYR A 109 -26.98 -17.77 4.87
CA TYR A 109 -28.26 -17.30 4.36
C TYR A 109 -28.16 -17.05 2.85
N THR A 110 -29.21 -17.40 2.11
CA THR A 110 -29.24 -17.23 0.65
C THR A 110 -30.42 -16.34 0.28
N THR A 111 -30.16 -15.38 -0.59
CA THR A 111 -31.17 -14.56 -1.22
C THR A 111 -31.08 -14.70 -2.73
N GLU A 112 -32.25 -14.71 -3.39
CA GLU A 112 -32.34 -14.78 -4.83
C GLU A 112 -32.64 -13.41 -5.43
N TYR A 113 -31.87 -13.01 -6.43
CA TYR A 113 -32.07 -11.77 -7.16
C TYR A 113 -32.09 -11.97 -8.69
N GLY A 114 -32.24 -13.21 -9.14
CA GLY A 114 -32.27 -13.59 -10.55
C GLY A 114 -33.37 -12.90 -11.35
N GLY A 115 -34.51 -12.61 -10.76
CA GLY A 115 -35.61 -11.86 -11.36
C GLY A 115 -35.44 -10.33 -11.38
N SER A 116 -34.40 -9.80 -10.78
CA SER A 116 -34.16 -8.34 -10.72
C SER A 116 -33.72 -7.76 -12.08
N PRO A 117 -33.96 -6.45 -12.34
CA PRO A 117 -33.42 -5.73 -13.49
C PRO A 117 -31.91 -5.81 -13.57
N TYR A 118 -31.34 -5.68 -14.76
CA TYR A 118 -29.92 -5.85 -15.03
C TYR A 118 -29.03 -4.97 -14.13
N GLY A 119 -29.32 -3.67 -14.01
CA GLY A 119 -28.53 -2.76 -13.18
C GLY A 119 -28.50 -3.18 -11.71
N ARG A 120 -29.63 -3.66 -11.17
CA ARG A 120 -29.68 -4.18 -9.80
C ARG A 120 -28.84 -5.44 -9.62
N LYS A 121 -28.89 -6.38 -10.60
CA LYS A 121 -28.05 -7.59 -10.57
C LYS A 121 -26.55 -7.23 -10.50
N VAL A 122 -26.13 -6.29 -11.37
CA VAL A 122 -24.75 -5.78 -11.38
C VAL A 122 -24.37 -5.19 -10.01
N ASN A 123 -25.22 -4.34 -9.44
CA ASN A 123 -24.95 -3.66 -8.17
C ASN A 123 -24.87 -4.63 -6.99
N VAL A 124 -25.79 -5.62 -6.92
CA VAL A 124 -25.75 -6.63 -5.87
C VAL A 124 -24.50 -7.50 -5.98
N ALA A 125 -24.18 -7.98 -7.18
CA ALA A 125 -22.97 -8.78 -7.39
C ALA A 125 -21.69 -8.00 -7.07
N ASN A 126 -21.59 -6.73 -7.49
CA ASN A 126 -20.47 -5.87 -7.22
C ASN A 126 -20.31 -5.59 -5.70
N GLY A 127 -21.39 -5.21 -5.02
CA GLY A 127 -21.39 -4.99 -3.59
C GLY A 127 -20.98 -6.24 -2.81
N ALA A 128 -21.56 -7.38 -3.15
CA ALA A 128 -21.21 -8.67 -2.55
C ALA A 128 -19.73 -9.01 -2.75
N SER A 129 -19.18 -8.78 -3.94
CA SER A 129 -17.78 -9.04 -4.23
C SER A 129 -16.81 -8.18 -3.39
N LYS A 130 -17.21 -6.94 -3.06
CA LYS A 130 -16.43 -6.03 -2.22
C LYS A 130 -16.43 -6.42 -0.74
N ILE A 131 -17.51 -6.99 -0.26
CA ILE A 131 -17.65 -7.45 1.13
C ILE A 131 -17.00 -8.83 1.31
N ASN A 132 -17.01 -9.64 0.27
CA ASN A 132 -16.52 -11.02 0.34
C ASN A 132 -15.06 -11.10 0.72
N GLY A 133 -14.75 -11.88 1.75
CA GLY A 133 -13.41 -12.02 2.31
C GLY A 133 -13.03 -10.94 3.33
N SER A 134 -13.95 -10.05 3.71
CA SER A 134 -13.74 -9.13 4.82
C SER A 134 -13.57 -9.90 6.13
N ILE A 135 -12.63 -9.45 6.96
CA ILE A 135 -12.36 -10.03 8.27
C ILE A 135 -12.56 -8.94 9.32
N VAL A 136 -13.34 -9.24 10.33
CA VAL A 136 -13.56 -8.36 11.49
C VAL A 136 -12.85 -8.97 12.67
N TYR A 137 -11.89 -8.26 13.25
CA TYR A 137 -11.17 -8.73 14.42
C TYR A 137 -11.88 -8.30 15.72
N PRO A 138 -11.59 -8.95 16.85
CA PRO A 138 -12.18 -8.55 18.14
C PRO A 138 -11.97 -7.06 18.41
N GLY A 139 -13.06 -6.35 18.71
CA GLY A 139 -13.05 -4.90 18.93
C GLY A 139 -13.03 -4.03 17.67
N GLU A 140 -12.97 -4.61 16.47
CA GLU A 140 -13.05 -3.86 15.21
C GLU A 140 -14.49 -3.83 14.67
N THR A 141 -14.77 -2.84 13.83
CA THR A 141 -16.06 -2.67 13.15
C THR A 141 -15.86 -2.63 11.65
N LEU A 142 -16.63 -3.41 10.90
CA LEU A 142 -16.72 -3.33 9.45
C LEU A 142 -17.86 -2.37 9.06
N SER A 143 -17.54 -1.26 8.43
CA SER A 143 -18.54 -0.42 7.81
C SER A 143 -18.85 -0.94 6.39
N VAL A 144 -20.01 -1.57 6.22
CA VAL A 144 -20.49 -2.05 4.92
C VAL A 144 -20.54 -0.89 3.93
N TYR A 145 -21.12 0.26 4.32
CA TYR A 145 -21.17 1.45 3.49
C TYR A 145 -19.81 1.88 2.95
N LYS A 146 -18.79 1.99 3.82
CA LYS A 146 -17.43 2.36 3.41
C LYS A 146 -16.79 1.31 2.49
N THR A 147 -17.12 0.05 2.68
CA THR A 147 -16.57 -1.05 1.88
C THR A 147 -17.14 -1.06 0.45
N VAL A 148 -18.41 -0.74 0.29
CA VAL A 148 -19.08 -0.78 -1.02
C VAL A 148 -19.06 0.54 -1.78
N SER A 149 -18.90 1.69 -1.09
CA SER A 149 -18.86 3.01 -1.72
C SER A 149 -17.49 3.31 -2.37
N PRO A 150 -17.40 4.33 -3.26
CA PRO A 150 -18.50 5.12 -3.81
C PRO A 150 -19.35 4.34 -4.83
N PHE A 151 -20.64 4.71 -4.92
CA PHE A 151 -21.56 4.08 -5.85
C PHE A 151 -21.48 4.75 -7.24
N THR A 152 -20.37 4.57 -7.92
CA THR A 152 -20.11 5.15 -9.24
C THR A 152 -19.84 4.08 -10.29
N LYS A 153 -19.98 4.45 -11.56
CA LYS A 153 -19.71 3.56 -12.70
C LYS A 153 -18.25 3.08 -12.70
N GLU A 154 -17.31 3.96 -12.37
CA GLU A 154 -15.89 3.63 -12.27
C GLU A 154 -15.62 2.61 -11.17
N ASN A 155 -16.44 2.58 -10.13
CA ASN A 155 -16.38 1.61 -9.05
C ASN A 155 -17.23 0.35 -9.31
N GLY A 156 -17.70 0.16 -10.55
CA GLY A 156 -18.39 -1.04 -11.02
C GLY A 156 -19.91 -1.06 -10.77
N TYR A 157 -20.53 0.09 -10.46
CA TYR A 157 -21.97 0.18 -10.28
C TYR A 157 -22.68 0.63 -11.57
N ALA A 158 -23.88 0.11 -11.78
CA ALA A 158 -24.76 0.50 -12.87
C ALA A 158 -25.92 1.36 -12.36
N LEU A 159 -26.51 2.16 -13.24
CA LEU A 159 -27.77 2.82 -12.95
C LEU A 159 -28.87 1.75 -12.76
N ALA A 160 -29.64 1.90 -11.68
CA ALA A 160 -30.75 1.04 -11.35
C ALA A 160 -31.78 1.85 -10.56
N GLY A 161 -33.04 1.57 -10.81
CA GLY A 161 -34.11 2.18 -10.05
C GLY A 161 -34.04 1.82 -8.57
N SER A 162 -34.30 2.79 -7.71
CA SER A 162 -34.53 2.57 -6.29
C SER A 162 -36.04 2.49 -6.00
N TYR A 163 -36.37 1.85 -4.88
CA TYR A 163 -37.76 1.73 -4.47
C TYR A 163 -38.02 2.70 -3.35
N GLU A 164 -38.80 3.73 -3.63
CA GLU A 164 -39.13 4.79 -2.65
C GLU A 164 -40.67 4.95 -2.58
N ASN A 165 -41.23 4.95 -1.39
CA ASN A 165 -42.66 5.18 -1.13
C ASN A 165 -43.57 4.28 -1.96
N GLY A 166 -43.19 3.04 -2.18
CA GLY A 166 -43.99 2.08 -2.96
C GLY A 166 -43.85 2.19 -4.49
N GLN A 167 -42.95 3.06 -4.97
CA GLN A 167 -42.72 3.28 -6.40
C GLN A 167 -41.25 3.11 -6.77
N THR A 168 -40.98 2.68 -7.99
CA THR A 168 -39.61 2.64 -8.53
C THR A 168 -39.27 4.01 -9.10
N VAL A 169 -38.24 4.67 -8.52
CA VAL A 169 -37.67 5.92 -9.01
C VAL A 169 -36.30 5.65 -9.64
N GLN A 170 -35.95 6.44 -10.67
CA GLN A 170 -34.66 6.33 -11.36
C GLN A 170 -33.78 7.53 -11.05
#